data_cd0eba45d3316498db3f2e16a96f1316
#
_entry.id   cd0eba45d3316498db3f2e16a96f1316
#
_cell.length_a   1.000
_cell.length_b   1.000
_cell.length_c   1.000
_cell.angle_alpha   90.00
_cell.angle_beta   90.00
_cell.angle_gamma   90.00
#
_symmetry.space_group_name_H-M   'P 1'
#
loop_
_entity.id
_entity.type
_entity.pdbx_description
1 polymer ?
#
loop_
_entity_poly.entity_id
_entity_poly.type
_entity_poly.pdbx_seq_one_letter_code
_entity_poly.pdbx_strand_id
1 'polypeptide(L)'
;MNLLVNFLAYVVGIPILAGLFCLVIPERLKILTRLLAFIVTLVSLAATVRIFILKPMYWPPVPVPAFIVDNLSALAGLGISFFALVVTVYSFGYIEKNNGKYFGYLLMTLGSALGAVFANNLILLVVFWGILPALLYLLVTLRQTIAASASAKKALIIIGATDALMIFGIGLLWKMTGTFAMDGMHIALDGVLPYAAFLCILIASFAKAGAV
;
A
#
# COMPACT_ATOMS: atom_id res chain seq x y z
N MET A 1 -6.46 -9.92 -25.03
CA MET A 1 -5.09 -9.60 -24.62
C MET A 1 -5.01 -8.35 -23.75
N ASN A 2 -5.75 -7.28 -24.03
CA ASN A 2 -5.72 -6.01 -23.26
C ASN A 2 -6.33 -6.08 -21.84
N LEU A 3 -7.25 -7.00 -21.55
CA LEU A 3 -7.91 -7.12 -20.24
C LEU A 3 -7.01 -7.68 -19.13
N LEU A 4 -6.11 -8.60 -19.45
CA LEU A 4 -5.13 -9.13 -18.49
C LEU A 4 -4.00 -8.12 -18.22
N VAL A 5 -3.67 -7.31 -19.23
CA VAL A 5 -2.60 -6.29 -19.16
C VAL A 5 -2.91 -5.23 -18.09
N ASN A 6 -4.19 -4.91 -17.86
CA ASN A 6 -4.59 -3.90 -16.89
C ASN A 6 -5.05 -4.49 -15.53
N PHE A 7 -5.02 -5.83 -15.38
CA PHE A 7 -5.61 -6.48 -14.19
C PHE A 7 -4.97 -6.02 -12.87
N LEU A 8 -3.63 -5.97 -12.78
CA LEU A 8 -2.94 -5.49 -11.57
C LEU A 8 -3.23 -4.01 -11.29
N ALA A 9 -3.26 -3.18 -12.35
CA ALA A 9 -3.64 -1.78 -12.19
C ALA A 9 -5.08 -1.63 -11.66
N TYR A 10 -6.00 -2.50 -12.08
CA TYR A 10 -7.35 -2.52 -11.53
C TYR A 10 -7.40 -3.01 -10.09
N VAL A 11 -6.63 -4.04 -9.74
CA VAL A 11 -6.56 -4.56 -8.36
C VAL A 11 -6.06 -3.49 -7.38
N VAL A 12 -5.15 -2.63 -7.81
CA VAL A 12 -4.64 -1.50 -7.03
C VAL A 12 -5.58 -0.29 -7.12
N GLY A 13 -6.03 0.05 -8.32
CA GLY A 13 -6.77 1.29 -8.59
C GLY A 13 -8.21 1.28 -8.08
N ILE A 14 -8.92 0.15 -8.21
CA ILE A 14 -10.32 0.07 -7.80
C ILE A 14 -10.52 0.39 -6.30
N PRO A 15 -9.76 -0.18 -5.36
CA PRO A 15 -9.88 0.18 -3.95
C PRO A 15 -9.60 1.66 -3.68
N ILE A 16 -8.59 2.25 -4.35
CA ILE A 16 -8.26 3.68 -4.19
C ILE A 16 -9.41 4.55 -4.68
N LEU A 17 -9.92 4.31 -5.88
CA LEU A 17 -11.03 5.07 -6.47
C LEU A 17 -12.32 4.90 -5.65
N ALA A 18 -12.64 3.69 -5.23
CA ALA A 18 -13.77 3.43 -4.36
C ALA A 18 -13.62 4.12 -3.01
N GLY A 19 -12.40 4.15 -2.46
CA GLY A 19 -12.08 4.89 -1.25
C GLY A 19 -12.32 6.39 -1.40
N LEU A 20 -11.85 7.00 -2.48
CA LEU A 20 -12.12 8.40 -2.80
C LEU A 20 -13.63 8.67 -2.95
N PHE A 21 -14.35 7.76 -3.61
CA PHE A 21 -15.78 7.87 -3.75
C PHE A 21 -16.50 7.81 -2.40
N CYS A 22 -16.09 6.95 -1.48
CA CYS A 22 -16.62 6.88 -0.12
C CYS A 22 -16.53 8.22 0.63
N LEU A 23 -15.47 9.03 0.40
CA LEU A 23 -15.31 10.32 1.06
C LEU A 23 -16.40 11.34 0.69
N VAL A 24 -16.99 11.19 -0.48
CA VAL A 24 -18.05 12.09 -0.99
C VAL A 24 -19.45 11.64 -0.56
N ILE A 25 -19.61 10.38 -0.14
CA ILE A 25 -20.91 9.85 0.29
C ILE A 25 -21.33 10.50 1.62
N PRO A 26 -22.52 11.12 1.69
CA PRO A 26 -23.00 11.72 2.92
C PRO A 26 -23.29 10.66 3.99
N GLU A 27 -23.14 11.01 5.26
CA GLU A 27 -23.33 10.11 6.40
C GLU A 27 -24.73 9.47 6.45
N ARG A 28 -25.73 10.12 5.85
CA ARG A 28 -27.09 9.57 5.73
C ARG A 28 -27.14 8.24 4.97
N LEU A 29 -26.18 8.03 4.06
CA LEU A 29 -26.04 6.83 3.23
C LEU A 29 -24.97 5.87 3.76
N LYS A 30 -24.74 5.82 5.07
CA LYS A 30 -23.72 4.96 5.72
C LYS A 30 -23.83 3.47 5.33
N ILE A 31 -25.05 2.98 5.06
CA ILE A 31 -25.26 1.59 4.60
C ILE A 31 -24.63 1.39 3.22
N LEU A 32 -24.82 2.35 2.30
CA LEU A 32 -24.21 2.29 0.97
C LEU A 32 -22.68 2.27 1.05
N THR A 33 -22.10 3.11 1.90
CA THR A 33 -20.63 3.14 2.13
C THR A 33 -20.12 1.81 2.66
N ARG A 34 -20.83 1.20 3.62
CA ARG A 34 -20.46 -0.11 4.19
C ARG A 34 -20.55 -1.23 3.15
N LEU A 35 -21.63 -1.26 2.37
CA LEU A 35 -21.81 -2.23 1.29
C LEU A 35 -20.73 -2.09 0.22
N LEU A 36 -20.44 -0.85 -0.20
CA LEU A 36 -19.37 -0.58 -1.17
C LEU A 36 -18.03 -1.08 -0.65
N ALA A 37 -17.68 -0.76 0.61
CA ALA A 37 -16.44 -1.22 1.22
C ALA A 37 -16.35 -2.75 1.29
N PHE A 38 -17.44 -3.42 1.65
CA PHE A 38 -17.50 -4.88 1.69
C PHE A 38 -17.32 -5.50 0.31
N ILE A 39 -18.05 -5.00 -0.68
CA ILE A 39 -17.95 -5.52 -2.06
C ILE A 39 -16.53 -5.33 -2.60
N VAL A 40 -15.95 -4.15 -2.43
CA VAL A 40 -14.60 -3.85 -2.93
C VAL A 40 -13.54 -4.72 -2.24
N THR A 41 -13.59 -4.89 -0.92
CA THR A 41 -12.64 -5.76 -0.20
C THR A 41 -12.82 -7.23 -0.57
N LEU A 42 -14.06 -7.70 -0.77
CA LEU A 42 -14.33 -9.06 -1.23
C LEU A 42 -13.80 -9.31 -2.66
N VAL A 43 -14.04 -8.36 -3.57
CA VAL A 43 -13.52 -8.42 -4.94
C VAL A 43 -11.99 -8.39 -4.95
N SER A 44 -11.37 -7.54 -4.11
CA SER A 44 -9.92 -7.48 -3.97
C SER A 44 -9.35 -8.80 -3.46
N LEU A 45 -10.01 -9.45 -2.48
CA LEU A 45 -9.61 -10.77 -2.00
C LEU A 45 -9.75 -11.82 -3.11
N ALA A 46 -10.87 -11.86 -3.82
CA ALA A 46 -11.06 -12.80 -4.93
C ALA A 46 -10.01 -12.60 -6.03
N ALA A 47 -9.66 -11.35 -6.34
CA ALA A 47 -8.63 -11.01 -7.31
C ALA A 47 -7.24 -11.48 -6.84
N THR A 48 -6.87 -11.26 -5.58
CA THR A 48 -5.57 -11.71 -5.04
C THR A 48 -5.49 -13.22 -4.87
N VAL A 49 -6.59 -13.92 -4.55
CA VAL A 49 -6.67 -15.38 -4.61
C VAL A 49 -6.40 -15.87 -6.03
N ARG A 50 -7.02 -15.26 -7.03
CA ARG A 50 -6.77 -15.59 -8.44
C ARG A 50 -5.32 -15.37 -8.84
N ILE A 51 -4.72 -14.24 -8.43
CA ILE A 51 -3.29 -13.97 -8.64
C ILE A 51 -2.44 -15.06 -7.98
N PHE A 52 -2.76 -15.44 -6.74
CA PHE A 52 -2.02 -16.48 -6.01
C PHE A 52 -2.06 -17.85 -6.67
N ILE A 53 -3.18 -18.22 -7.29
CA ILE A 53 -3.35 -19.52 -7.98
C ILE A 53 -2.64 -19.51 -9.35
N LEU A 54 -2.73 -18.39 -10.09
CA LEU A 54 -2.29 -18.28 -11.48
C LEU A 54 -0.83 -17.89 -11.67
N LYS A 55 -0.09 -17.63 -10.59
CA LYS A 55 1.33 -17.21 -10.67
C LYS A 55 2.25 -18.25 -11.36
N PRO A 56 3.36 -17.78 -12.00
CA PRO A 56 3.83 -16.41 -12.06
C PRO A 56 3.14 -15.62 -13.17
N MET A 57 2.67 -14.42 -12.84
CA MET A 57 2.18 -13.48 -13.83
C MET A 57 3.26 -12.46 -14.11
N TYR A 58 3.95 -12.62 -15.22
CA TYR A 58 4.74 -11.55 -15.81
C TYR A 58 3.78 -10.59 -16.49
N TRP A 59 3.83 -9.35 -16.10
CA TRP A 59 3.09 -8.31 -16.80
C TRP A 59 3.83 -7.96 -18.09
N PRO A 60 3.22 -8.16 -19.28
CA PRO A 60 3.90 -8.06 -20.55
C PRO A 60 3.84 -6.65 -21.15
N PRO A 61 4.33 -6.52 -22.33
CA PRO A 61 5.63 -6.22 -22.87
C PRO A 61 5.81 -4.70 -23.04
N VAL A 62 5.89 -4.02 -21.93
CA VAL A 62 6.51 -2.69 -21.88
C VAL A 62 7.95 -2.96 -21.45
N PRO A 63 8.96 -2.24 -21.94
CA PRO A 63 10.36 -2.55 -21.67
C PRO A 63 10.71 -2.67 -20.17
N VAL A 64 9.86 -2.12 -19.28
CA VAL A 64 9.95 -2.33 -17.83
C VAL A 64 8.53 -2.34 -17.25
N PRO A 65 8.00 -3.48 -16.77
CA PRO A 65 6.67 -3.52 -16.16
C PRO A 65 6.62 -2.72 -14.87
N ALA A 66 5.58 -1.87 -14.74
CA ALA A 66 5.37 -1.08 -13.53
C ALA A 66 5.03 -1.94 -12.30
N PHE A 67 4.30 -3.04 -12.51
CA PHE A 67 3.93 -4.02 -11.50
C PHE A 67 4.38 -5.42 -11.92
N ILE A 68 4.84 -6.20 -10.94
CA ILE A 68 5.21 -7.61 -11.12
C ILE A 68 4.61 -8.44 -9.98
N VAL A 69 4.33 -9.70 -10.26
CA VAL A 69 3.87 -10.66 -9.25
C VAL A 69 4.81 -11.84 -9.22
N ASP A 70 5.45 -12.02 -8.08
CA ASP A 70 6.20 -13.20 -7.71
C ASP A 70 5.48 -14.00 -6.60
N ASN A 71 6.10 -15.05 -6.10
CA ASN A 71 5.53 -15.88 -5.04
C ASN A 71 5.32 -15.12 -3.74
N LEU A 72 6.25 -14.23 -3.39
CA LEU A 72 6.22 -13.46 -2.15
C LEU A 72 5.15 -12.37 -2.20
N SER A 73 5.14 -11.59 -3.28
CA SER A 73 4.16 -10.51 -3.47
C SER A 73 2.73 -11.05 -3.60
N ALA A 74 2.55 -12.21 -4.26
CA ALA A 74 1.24 -12.87 -4.32
C ALA A 74 0.74 -13.29 -2.93
N LEU A 75 1.61 -13.88 -2.10
CA LEU A 75 1.26 -14.26 -0.72
C LEU A 75 0.95 -13.02 0.14
N ALA A 76 1.79 -11.99 0.06
CA ALA A 76 1.59 -10.74 0.79
C ALA A 76 0.29 -10.04 0.37
N GLY A 77 0.01 -9.95 -0.93
CA GLY A 77 -1.22 -9.37 -1.46
C GLY A 77 -2.48 -10.12 -0.99
N LEU A 78 -2.40 -11.46 -0.93
CA LEU A 78 -3.47 -12.30 -0.38
C LEU A 78 -3.73 -11.97 1.10
N GLY A 79 -2.66 -11.92 1.92
CA GLY A 79 -2.76 -11.57 3.34
C GLY A 79 -3.35 -10.17 3.56
N ILE A 80 -2.87 -9.16 2.82
CA ILE A 80 -3.37 -7.79 2.89
C ILE A 80 -4.88 -7.73 2.60
N SER A 81 -5.32 -8.37 1.52
CA SER A 81 -6.74 -8.37 1.12
C SER A 81 -7.62 -9.14 2.09
N PHE A 82 -7.11 -10.25 2.65
CA PHE A 82 -7.81 -11.02 3.68
C PHE A 82 -8.02 -10.18 4.96
N PHE A 83 -6.96 -9.57 5.49
CA PHE A 83 -7.09 -8.71 6.67
C PHE A 83 -7.95 -7.48 6.41
N ALA A 84 -7.88 -6.88 5.23
CA ALA A 84 -8.74 -5.76 4.87
C ALA A 84 -10.23 -6.15 4.91
N LEU A 85 -10.60 -7.34 4.41
CA LEU A 85 -11.96 -7.84 4.49
C LEU A 85 -12.39 -8.08 5.95
N VAL A 86 -11.57 -8.75 6.75
CA VAL A 86 -11.85 -9.02 8.17
C VAL A 86 -12.05 -7.72 8.94
N VAL A 87 -11.15 -6.74 8.75
CA VAL A 87 -11.28 -5.41 9.39
C VAL A 87 -12.53 -4.70 8.92
N THR A 88 -12.88 -4.77 7.63
CA THR A 88 -14.10 -4.15 7.09
C THR A 88 -15.34 -4.71 7.77
N VAL A 89 -15.45 -6.03 7.86
CA VAL A 89 -16.60 -6.71 8.51
C VAL A 89 -16.67 -6.37 10.00
N TYR A 90 -15.55 -6.43 10.70
CA TYR A 90 -15.48 -6.06 12.12
C TYR A 90 -15.93 -4.62 12.36
N SER A 91 -15.55 -3.72 11.47
CA SER A 91 -15.83 -2.28 11.59
C SER A 91 -17.31 -1.92 11.42
N PHE A 92 -18.14 -2.80 10.87
CA PHE A 92 -19.60 -2.57 10.76
C PHE A 92 -20.28 -2.41 12.10
N GLY A 93 -19.84 -3.16 13.10
CA GLY A 93 -20.38 -3.07 14.47
C GLY A 93 -19.73 -1.96 15.31
N TYR A 94 -18.53 -1.50 14.90
CA TYR A 94 -17.74 -0.60 15.74
C TYR A 94 -17.80 0.88 15.29
N ILE A 95 -17.89 1.13 13.98
CA ILE A 95 -17.89 2.50 13.43
C ILE A 95 -19.31 3.04 13.33
N GLU A 96 -19.68 3.95 14.22
CA GLU A 96 -21.00 4.57 14.23
C GLU A 96 -21.06 5.88 13.45
N LYS A 97 -19.99 6.68 13.47
CA LYS A 97 -19.88 8.01 12.85
C LYS A 97 -18.69 8.08 11.89
N ASN A 98 -18.76 9.02 10.97
CA ASN A 98 -17.72 9.22 9.94
C ASN A 98 -17.47 7.98 9.05
N ASN A 99 -18.54 7.23 8.73
CA ASN A 99 -18.46 6.00 7.94
C ASN A 99 -17.77 6.25 6.60
N GLY A 100 -18.12 7.31 5.87
CA GLY A 100 -17.51 7.68 4.59
C GLY A 100 -16.01 7.86 4.68
N LYS A 101 -15.55 8.59 5.69
CA LYS A 101 -14.11 8.84 5.92
C LYS A 101 -13.38 7.57 6.34
N TYR A 102 -13.95 6.80 7.28
CA TYR A 102 -13.31 5.57 7.77
C TYR A 102 -13.13 4.54 6.66
N PHE A 103 -14.23 4.15 6.01
CA PHE A 103 -14.16 3.15 4.94
C PHE A 103 -13.43 3.67 3.71
N GLY A 104 -13.50 4.99 3.43
CA GLY A 104 -12.72 5.62 2.38
C GLY A 104 -11.21 5.47 2.62
N TYR A 105 -10.73 5.85 3.79
CA TYR A 105 -9.31 5.70 4.13
C TYR A 105 -8.88 4.23 4.20
N LEU A 106 -9.75 3.33 4.70
CA LEU A 106 -9.47 1.90 4.74
C LEU A 106 -9.26 1.32 3.33
N LEU A 107 -10.15 1.65 2.39
CA LEU A 107 -10.02 1.20 1.00
C LEU A 107 -8.80 1.80 0.30
N MET A 108 -8.51 3.09 0.52
CA MET A 108 -7.29 3.71 0.00
C MET A 108 -6.04 3.04 0.57
N THR A 109 -6.05 2.65 1.85
CA THR A 109 -4.95 1.91 2.48
C THR A 109 -4.78 0.54 1.84
N LEU A 110 -5.88 -0.20 1.58
CA LEU A 110 -5.84 -1.48 0.87
C LEU A 110 -5.18 -1.33 -0.51
N GLY A 111 -5.67 -0.39 -1.33
CA GLY A 111 -5.12 -0.18 -2.67
C GLY A 111 -3.67 0.28 -2.67
N SER A 112 -3.28 1.17 -1.74
CA SER A 112 -1.90 1.63 -1.62
C SER A 112 -0.96 0.51 -1.13
N ALA A 113 -1.41 -0.35 -0.21
CA ALA A 113 -0.64 -1.49 0.25
C ALA A 113 -0.43 -2.53 -0.87
N LEU A 114 -1.46 -2.84 -1.65
CA LEU A 114 -1.34 -3.70 -2.83
C LEU A 114 -0.43 -3.07 -3.90
N GLY A 115 -0.54 -1.74 -4.10
CA GLY A 115 0.33 -1.02 -5.02
C GLY A 115 1.81 -1.09 -4.61
N ALA A 116 2.11 -0.96 -3.33
CA ALA A 116 3.48 -1.11 -2.81
C ALA A 116 4.03 -2.53 -2.99
N VAL A 117 3.21 -3.55 -2.70
CA VAL A 117 3.63 -4.97 -2.78
C VAL A 117 3.86 -5.43 -4.22
N PHE A 118 3.07 -4.92 -5.18
CA PHE A 118 3.22 -5.29 -6.58
C PHE A 118 4.13 -4.36 -7.37
N ALA A 119 4.65 -3.27 -6.77
CA ALA A 119 5.53 -2.34 -7.46
C ALA A 119 6.81 -3.01 -7.95
N ASN A 120 7.16 -2.81 -9.23
CA ASN A 120 8.43 -3.21 -9.84
C ASN A 120 9.32 -2.00 -10.15
N ASN A 121 8.96 -0.85 -9.65
CA ASN A 121 9.69 0.40 -9.83
C ASN A 121 9.83 1.10 -8.48
N LEU A 122 11.06 1.49 -8.13
CA LEU A 122 11.38 2.12 -6.84
C LEU A 122 10.63 3.44 -6.61
N ILE A 123 10.37 4.22 -7.66
CA ILE A 123 9.57 5.46 -7.54
C ILE A 123 8.12 5.10 -7.21
N LEU A 124 7.55 4.11 -7.91
CA LEU A 124 6.19 3.68 -7.68
C LEU A 124 6.02 3.10 -6.27
N LEU A 125 7.01 2.32 -5.81
CA LEU A 125 7.08 1.82 -4.44
C LEU A 125 7.03 2.99 -3.43
N VAL A 126 7.87 4.02 -3.59
CA VAL A 126 7.92 5.18 -2.70
C VAL A 126 6.60 5.94 -2.67
N VAL A 127 5.94 6.09 -3.83
CA VAL A 127 4.64 6.77 -3.91
C VAL A 127 3.60 6.04 -3.05
N PHE A 128 3.42 4.73 -3.26
CA PHE A 128 2.46 3.96 -2.46
C PHE A 128 2.87 3.85 -1.00
N TRP A 129 4.17 3.66 -0.74
CA TRP A 129 4.74 3.60 0.60
C TRP A 129 4.50 4.87 1.40
N GLY A 130 4.68 6.05 0.78
CA GLY A 130 4.49 7.36 1.42
C GLY A 130 3.03 7.73 1.66
N ILE A 131 2.07 7.19 0.90
CA ILE A 131 0.64 7.40 1.12
C ILE A 131 0.17 6.71 2.40
N LEU A 132 0.72 5.54 2.74
CA LEU A 132 0.26 4.73 3.88
C LEU A 132 0.33 5.46 5.24
N PRO A 133 1.41 6.14 5.63
CA PRO A 133 1.46 6.91 6.89
C PRO A 133 0.44 8.04 6.96
N ALA A 134 0.19 8.72 5.83
CA ALA A 134 -0.81 9.77 5.78
C ALA A 134 -2.23 9.20 6.01
N LEU A 135 -2.55 8.07 5.40
CA LEU A 135 -3.82 7.37 5.63
C LEU A 135 -3.96 6.87 7.06
N LEU A 136 -2.88 6.32 7.64
CA LEU A 136 -2.85 5.91 9.04
C LEU A 136 -3.12 7.10 9.98
N TYR A 137 -2.46 8.23 9.73
CA TYR A 137 -2.70 9.47 10.47
C TYR A 137 -4.17 9.89 10.40
N LEU A 138 -4.76 9.88 9.20
CA LEU A 138 -6.16 10.23 8.98
C LEU A 138 -7.12 9.27 9.71
N LEU A 139 -6.86 7.95 9.67
CA LEU A 139 -7.65 6.95 10.37
C LEU A 139 -7.61 7.13 11.89
N VAL A 140 -6.43 7.36 12.47
CA VAL A 140 -6.28 7.53 13.92
C VAL A 140 -6.95 8.82 14.39
N THR A 141 -6.86 9.90 13.62
CA THR A 141 -7.47 11.21 13.96
C THR A 141 -9.00 11.19 13.90
N LEU A 142 -9.63 10.24 13.23
CA LEU A 142 -11.10 10.10 13.22
C LEU A 142 -11.70 9.90 14.62
N ARG A 143 -10.91 9.44 15.58
CA ARG A 143 -11.35 9.28 16.97
C ARG A 143 -11.58 10.60 17.70
N GLN A 144 -11.11 11.72 17.16
CA GLN A 144 -11.33 13.10 17.63
C GLN A 144 -10.99 13.33 19.12
N THR A 145 -10.05 12.59 19.68
CA THR A 145 -9.53 12.81 21.04
C THR A 145 -8.15 13.44 20.99
N ILE A 146 -7.81 14.23 22.04
CA ILE A 146 -6.48 14.88 22.15
C ILE A 146 -5.38 13.81 22.12
N ALA A 147 -5.57 12.70 22.84
CA ALA A 147 -4.64 11.58 22.91
C ALA A 147 -4.44 10.92 21.52
N ALA A 148 -5.53 10.68 20.76
CA ALA A 148 -5.45 10.11 19.43
C ALA A 148 -4.71 11.06 18.46
N SER A 149 -4.99 12.36 18.53
CA SER A 149 -4.29 13.36 17.71
C SER A 149 -2.80 13.43 18.03
N ALA A 150 -2.43 13.38 19.32
CA ALA A 150 -1.02 13.38 19.74
C ALA A 150 -0.29 12.12 19.27
N SER A 151 -0.93 10.93 19.41
CA SER A 151 -0.37 9.66 18.96
C SER A 151 -0.22 9.61 17.43
N ALA A 152 -1.23 10.09 16.69
CA ALA A 152 -1.18 10.16 15.23
C ALA A 152 -0.03 11.04 14.74
N LYS A 153 0.18 12.22 15.36
CA LYS A 153 1.29 13.11 15.03
C LYS A 153 2.65 12.47 15.31
N LYS A 154 2.82 11.81 16.46
CA LYS A 154 4.07 11.10 16.79
C LYS A 154 4.37 10.01 15.76
N ALA A 155 3.38 9.18 15.43
CA ALA A 155 3.54 8.13 14.43
C ALA A 155 3.91 8.72 13.07
N LEU A 156 3.25 9.79 12.62
CA LEU A 156 3.53 10.43 11.34
C LEU A 156 4.96 11.01 11.29
N ILE A 157 5.43 11.63 12.37
CA ILE A 157 6.78 12.21 12.43
C ILE A 157 7.85 11.11 12.38
N ILE A 158 7.69 10.04 13.18
CA ILE A 158 8.64 8.94 13.22
C ILE A 158 8.70 8.23 11.86
N ILE A 159 7.55 7.84 11.32
CA ILE A 159 7.48 7.14 10.04
C ILE A 159 7.94 8.06 8.90
N GLY A 160 7.55 9.33 8.90
CA GLY A 160 7.98 10.28 7.88
C GLY A 160 9.48 10.54 7.87
N ALA A 161 10.11 10.59 9.04
CA ALA A 161 11.57 10.70 9.14
C ALA A 161 12.28 9.47 8.55
N THR A 162 11.75 8.28 8.79
CA THR A 162 12.30 7.03 8.22
C THR A 162 11.98 6.86 6.73
N ASP A 163 10.85 7.41 6.26
CA ASP A 163 10.55 7.46 4.81
C ASP A 163 11.58 8.34 4.06
N ALA A 164 12.11 9.40 4.68
CA ALA A 164 13.22 10.18 4.11
C ALA A 164 14.49 9.33 3.93
N LEU A 165 14.80 8.42 4.86
CA LEU A 165 15.89 7.46 4.70
C LEU A 165 15.64 6.49 3.53
N MET A 166 14.39 6.04 3.35
CA MET A 166 14.01 5.21 2.21
C MET A 166 14.29 5.92 0.88
N ILE A 167 13.86 7.18 0.75
CA ILE A 167 14.08 8.00 -0.44
C ILE A 167 15.58 8.20 -0.68
N PHE A 168 16.34 8.49 0.37
CA PHE A 168 17.80 8.64 0.26
C PHE A 168 18.48 7.34 -0.18
N GLY A 169 18.10 6.19 0.41
CA GLY A 169 18.59 4.88 0.01
C GLY A 169 18.32 4.56 -1.46
N ILE A 170 17.10 4.86 -1.93
CA ILE A 170 16.71 4.70 -3.34
C ILE A 170 17.52 5.64 -4.25
N GLY A 171 17.81 6.86 -3.82
CA GLY A 171 18.69 7.78 -4.55
C GLY A 171 20.10 7.23 -4.71
N LEU A 172 20.64 6.56 -3.68
CA LEU A 172 21.94 5.87 -3.76
C LEU A 172 21.89 4.68 -4.72
N LEU A 173 20.80 3.88 -4.70
CA LEU A 173 20.59 2.79 -5.66
C LEU A 173 20.58 3.30 -7.09
N TRP A 174 19.83 4.37 -7.35
CA TRP A 174 19.78 4.98 -8.68
C TRP A 174 21.15 5.49 -9.13
N LYS A 175 21.91 6.11 -8.23
CA LYS A 175 23.27 6.58 -8.52
C LYS A 175 24.19 5.44 -8.97
N MET A 176 24.00 4.23 -8.42
CA MET A 176 24.85 3.06 -8.73
C MET A 176 24.39 2.32 -9.99
N THR A 177 23.07 2.26 -10.23
CA THR A 177 22.49 1.42 -11.30
C THR A 177 22.01 2.20 -12.51
N GLY A 178 21.75 3.50 -12.36
CA GLY A 178 21.14 4.33 -13.41
C GLY A 178 19.67 4.02 -13.72
N THR A 179 19.03 3.12 -12.95
CA THR A 179 17.64 2.70 -13.17
C THR A 179 16.84 2.67 -11.88
N PHE A 180 15.52 2.84 -11.99
CA PHE A 180 14.58 2.62 -10.90
C PHE A 180 13.81 1.28 -11.02
N ALA A 181 14.08 0.50 -12.07
CA ALA A 181 13.48 -0.82 -12.23
C ALA A 181 14.07 -1.78 -11.19
N MET A 182 13.20 -2.53 -10.50
CA MET A 182 13.64 -3.50 -9.49
C MET A 182 14.01 -4.83 -10.13
N ASP A 183 13.42 -5.13 -11.28
CA ASP A 183 13.69 -6.35 -12.02
C ASP A 183 15.13 -6.38 -12.56
N GLY A 184 15.84 -7.46 -12.27
CA GLY A 184 17.23 -7.63 -12.70
C GLY A 184 18.26 -6.76 -11.94
N MET A 185 17.85 -6.03 -10.88
CA MET A 185 18.77 -5.22 -10.08
C MET A 185 19.58 -6.13 -9.14
N HIS A 186 20.86 -6.33 -9.45
CA HIS A 186 21.80 -7.05 -8.62
C HIS A 186 22.95 -6.12 -8.21
N ILE A 187 23.05 -5.84 -6.92
CA ILE A 187 24.08 -4.96 -6.37
C ILE A 187 24.90 -5.76 -5.35
N ALA A 188 26.19 -5.92 -5.62
CA ALA A 188 27.11 -6.49 -4.63
C ALA A 188 27.27 -5.50 -3.46
N LEU A 189 27.29 -6.03 -2.24
CA LEU A 189 27.53 -5.21 -1.05
C LEU A 189 29.04 -4.94 -0.85
N ASP A 190 29.66 -4.35 -1.87
CA ASP A 190 31.08 -4.03 -1.88
C ASP A 190 31.28 -2.52 -1.76
N GLY A 191 31.78 -2.06 -0.62
CA GLY A 191 32.07 -0.65 -0.38
C GLY A 191 30.97 0.14 0.33
N VAL A 192 31.27 1.40 0.61
CA VAL A 192 30.46 2.26 1.50
C VAL A 192 29.07 2.56 0.94
N LEU A 193 28.97 2.83 -0.36
CA LEU A 193 27.70 3.24 -0.99
C LEU A 193 26.61 2.14 -0.97
N PRO A 194 26.89 0.88 -1.37
CA PRO A 194 25.91 -0.19 -1.27
C PRO A 194 25.46 -0.47 0.17
N TYR A 195 26.42 -0.46 1.13
CA TYR A 195 26.08 -0.62 2.54
C TYR A 195 25.21 0.52 3.06
N ALA A 196 25.50 1.76 2.71
CA ALA A 196 24.68 2.91 3.10
C ALA A 196 23.25 2.80 2.53
N ALA A 197 23.10 2.46 1.26
CA ALA A 197 21.81 2.24 0.64
C ALA A 197 21.02 1.13 1.35
N PHE A 198 21.68 -0.02 1.60
CA PHE A 198 21.08 -1.14 2.31
C PHE A 198 20.59 -0.75 3.71
N LEU A 199 21.44 -0.08 4.51
CA LEU A 199 21.09 0.34 5.86
C LEU A 199 19.93 1.36 5.88
N CYS A 200 19.92 2.31 4.96
CA CYS A 200 18.85 3.28 4.86
C CYS A 200 17.49 2.61 4.58
N ILE A 201 17.45 1.67 3.63
CA ILE A 201 16.22 0.92 3.28
C ILE A 201 15.82 -0.01 4.41
N LEU A 202 16.79 -0.67 5.06
CA LEU A 202 16.56 -1.58 6.18
C LEU A 202 15.92 -0.84 7.37
N ILE A 203 16.49 0.29 7.78
CA ILE A 203 15.98 1.11 8.89
C ILE A 203 14.56 1.59 8.57
N ALA A 204 14.32 2.09 7.36
CA ALA A 204 12.98 2.52 6.93
C ALA A 204 11.97 1.37 6.98
N SER A 205 12.36 0.17 6.57
CA SER A 205 11.50 -1.01 6.58
C SER A 205 11.17 -1.47 8.00
N PHE A 206 12.14 -1.50 8.90
CA PHE A 206 11.92 -1.85 10.30
C PHE A 206 11.04 -0.85 11.03
N ALA A 207 11.23 0.45 10.80
CA ALA A 207 10.37 1.47 11.38
C ALA A 207 8.91 1.30 10.96
N LYS A 208 8.67 0.95 9.70
CA LYS A 208 7.32 0.70 9.19
C LYS A 208 6.71 -0.61 9.73
N ALA A 209 7.52 -1.59 10.00
CA ALA A 209 7.09 -2.83 10.66
C ALA A 209 6.76 -2.65 12.16
N GLY A 210 6.99 -1.44 12.72
CA GLY A 210 6.72 -1.16 14.14
C GLY A 210 7.82 -1.67 15.07
N ALA A 211 9.03 -1.88 14.58
CA ALA A 211 10.17 -2.35 15.35
C ALA A 211 10.99 -1.20 16.00
N VAL A 212 10.39 -0.01 16.13
CA VAL A 212 11.01 1.21 16.70
C VAL A 212 10.24 1.69 17.92
#